data_4092ef809e4b89a47e1c954a7b13727f
#
_entry.id   4092ef809e4b89a47e1c954a7b13727f
#
_cell.length_a   1.000
_cell.length_b   1.000
_cell.length_c   1.000
_cell.angle_alpha   90.00
_cell.angle_beta   90.00
_cell.angle_gamma   90.00
#
_symmetry.space_group_name_H-M   'P 1'
#
loop_
_entity.id
_entity.type
_entity.pdbx_description
1 polymer ?
#
loop_
_entity_poly.entity_id
_entity_poly.type
_entity_poly.pdbx_seq_one_letter_code
_entity_poly.pdbx_strand_id
1 'polypeptide(L)'
;GARPRRDQPVIAFGAAAGYVNPTSGYSVVHSIQMATPVALAIGAALDARPRTEGGDSMSVWNAVWPIGHRRSRVLHDYGLDMLSRLDAVSVREFFDTFFELPVETWSSYMRADTSPTELGGVMTRLFGAAPWPTRRRLISGNPAAFARLIRPG
;
A
#
# COMPACT_ATOMS: atom_id res chain seq x y z
N GLY A 1 -9.36 -4.26 0.57
CA GLY A 1 -9.55 -5.67 0.91
C GLY A 1 -8.50 -6.14 1.91
N ALA A 2 -8.82 -7.15 2.70
CA ALA A 2 -7.85 -7.75 3.61
C ALA A 2 -6.74 -8.47 2.84
N ARG A 3 -5.52 -8.44 3.38
CA ARG A 3 -4.40 -9.23 2.84
C ARG A 3 -4.66 -10.73 3.10
N PRO A 4 -4.22 -11.64 2.20
CA PRO A 4 -4.28 -13.07 2.45
C PRO A 4 -3.48 -13.44 3.71
N ARG A 5 -3.91 -14.47 4.40
CA ARG A 5 -3.16 -15.00 5.56
C ARG A 5 -1.92 -15.75 5.08
N ARG A 6 -0.86 -15.71 5.87
CA ARG A 6 0.43 -16.37 5.55
C ARG A 6 0.38 -17.90 5.60
N ASP A 7 -0.55 -18.42 6.39
CA ASP A 7 -0.74 -19.85 6.69
C ASP A 7 -1.74 -20.55 5.75
N GLN A 8 -2.15 -19.88 4.67
CA GLN A 8 -3.09 -20.45 3.71
C GLN A 8 -2.37 -21.42 2.75
N PRO A 9 -2.92 -22.61 2.51
CA PRO A 9 -2.37 -23.58 1.54
C PRO A 9 -2.54 -23.09 0.09
N VAL A 10 -3.44 -22.15 -0.16
CA VAL A 10 -3.69 -21.55 -1.48
C VAL A 10 -3.17 -20.12 -1.49
N ILE A 11 -2.30 -19.81 -2.43
CA ILE A 11 -1.74 -18.49 -2.62
C ILE A 11 -2.66 -17.69 -3.54
N ALA A 12 -3.25 -16.61 -2.99
CA ALA A 12 -4.03 -15.67 -3.77
C ALA A 12 -3.13 -14.77 -4.62
N PHE A 13 -3.63 -14.32 -5.78
CA PHE A 13 -2.93 -13.40 -6.67
C PHE A 13 -3.88 -12.28 -7.16
N GLY A 14 -3.33 -11.17 -7.62
CA GLY A 14 -4.09 -10.05 -8.16
C GLY A 14 -5.02 -9.40 -7.13
N ALA A 15 -6.24 -9.10 -7.52
CA ALA A 15 -7.25 -8.49 -6.63
C ALA A 15 -7.56 -9.38 -5.40
N ALA A 16 -7.56 -10.70 -5.57
CA ALA A 16 -7.76 -11.65 -4.48
C ALA A 16 -6.61 -11.61 -3.45
N ALA A 17 -5.39 -11.27 -3.88
CA ALA A 17 -4.26 -11.00 -2.99
C ALA A 17 -4.33 -9.62 -2.34
N GLY A 18 -5.30 -8.78 -2.66
CA GLY A 18 -5.41 -7.42 -2.17
C GLY A 18 -4.51 -6.42 -2.91
N TYR A 19 -4.14 -6.68 -4.17
CA TYR A 19 -3.32 -5.77 -4.99
C TYR A 19 -4.05 -4.49 -5.41
N VAL A 20 -5.33 -4.37 -5.09
CA VAL A 20 -6.07 -3.14 -5.35
C VAL A 20 -5.46 -2.00 -4.54
N ASN A 21 -4.96 -0.97 -5.23
CA ASN A 21 -4.45 0.23 -4.58
C ASN A 21 -5.60 0.96 -3.87
N PRO A 22 -5.50 1.25 -2.57
CA PRO A 22 -6.60 1.88 -1.82
C PRO A 22 -6.98 3.26 -2.35
N THR A 23 -6.04 3.99 -2.92
CA THR A 23 -6.21 5.37 -3.37
C THR A 23 -6.81 5.44 -4.78
N SER A 24 -6.28 4.63 -5.70
CA SER A 24 -6.66 4.69 -7.13
C SER A 24 -7.65 3.62 -7.55
N GLY A 25 -7.81 2.55 -6.77
CA GLY A 25 -8.60 1.38 -7.14
C GLY A 25 -7.94 0.48 -8.20
N TYR A 26 -6.75 0.84 -8.70
CA TYR A 26 -6.06 0.07 -9.74
C TYR A 26 -5.36 -1.15 -9.16
N SER A 27 -5.38 -2.26 -9.92
CA SER A 27 -4.70 -3.50 -9.55
C SER A 27 -3.96 -4.16 -10.72
N VAL A 28 -4.31 -3.79 -11.96
CA VAL A 28 -3.83 -4.49 -13.17
C VAL A 28 -2.32 -4.34 -13.33
N VAL A 29 -1.78 -3.13 -13.29
CA VAL A 29 -0.35 -2.87 -13.45
C VAL A 29 0.45 -3.59 -12.35
N HIS A 30 -0.01 -3.50 -11.11
CA HIS A 30 0.64 -4.20 -10.01
C HIS A 30 0.61 -5.72 -10.18
N SER A 31 -0.50 -6.29 -10.64
CA SER A 31 -0.61 -7.70 -10.93
C SER A 31 0.36 -8.14 -12.04
N ILE A 32 0.49 -7.35 -13.11
CA ILE A 32 1.45 -7.64 -14.19
C ILE A 32 2.89 -7.61 -13.67
N GLN A 33 3.27 -6.59 -12.91
CA GLN A 33 4.61 -6.45 -12.33
C GLN A 33 4.97 -7.62 -11.40
N MET A 34 4.00 -8.12 -10.64
CA MET A 34 4.21 -9.21 -9.67
C MET A 34 4.10 -10.60 -10.29
N ALA A 35 3.63 -10.75 -11.54
CA ALA A 35 3.42 -12.06 -12.15
C ALA A 35 4.73 -12.88 -12.22
N THR A 36 5.80 -12.32 -12.77
CA THR A 36 7.08 -13.00 -12.90
C THR A 36 7.73 -13.34 -11.54
N PRO A 37 7.88 -12.40 -10.58
CA PRO A 37 8.43 -12.74 -9.27
C PRO A 37 7.67 -13.84 -8.55
N VAL A 38 6.34 -13.81 -8.62
CA VAL A 38 5.51 -14.82 -7.96
C VAL A 38 5.60 -16.18 -8.67
N ALA A 39 5.60 -16.20 -10.01
CA ALA A 39 5.77 -17.44 -10.78
C ALA A 39 7.13 -18.10 -10.48
N LEU A 40 8.22 -17.33 -10.41
CA LEU A 40 9.54 -17.84 -10.05
C LEU A 40 9.57 -18.41 -8.63
N ALA A 41 8.92 -17.74 -7.67
CA ALA A 41 8.84 -18.23 -6.30
C ALA A 41 8.03 -19.54 -6.18
N ILE A 42 6.94 -19.66 -6.96
CA ILE A 42 6.16 -20.89 -7.04
C ILE A 42 7.01 -22.03 -7.65
N GLY A 43 7.70 -21.76 -8.78
CA GLY A 43 8.59 -22.73 -9.40
C GLY A 43 9.64 -23.24 -8.43
N ALA A 44 10.34 -22.33 -7.75
CA ALA A 44 11.35 -22.70 -6.76
C ALA A 44 10.77 -23.52 -5.59
N ALA A 45 9.55 -23.21 -5.14
CA ALA A 45 8.88 -23.96 -4.08
C ALA A 45 8.47 -25.38 -4.53
N LEU A 46 8.10 -25.55 -5.79
CA LEU A 46 7.76 -26.87 -6.36
C LEU A 46 9.00 -27.74 -6.60
N ASP A 47 10.12 -27.14 -6.98
CA ASP A 47 11.39 -27.81 -7.19
C ASP A 47 12.10 -28.19 -5.88
N ALA A 48 11.82 -27.47 -4.81
CA ALA A 48 12.32 -27.80 -3.48
C ALA A 48 11.64 -29.10 -3.02
N ARG A 49 12.45 -30.17 -2.75
CA ARG A 49 11.92 -31.39 -2.12
C ARG A 49 11.23 -31.02 -0.80
N PRO A 50 10.10 -31.66 -0.47
CA PRO A 50 9.32 -31.31 0.71
C PRO A 50 10.19 -31.35 1.98
N ARG A 51 10.60 -30.19 2.45
CA ARG A 51 11.24 -29.95 3.74
C ARG A 51 10.22 -29.26 4.61
N THR A 52 9.60 -29.98 5.50
CA THR A 52 8.71 -29.48 6.56
C THR A 52 7.49 -28.68 6.08
N GLU A 53 6.33 -29.10 6.54
CA GLU A 53 5.05 -28.42 6.34
C GLU A 53 5.18 -26.91 6.65
N GLY A 54 4.91 -26.04 5.66
CA GLY A 54 4.81 -24.60 5.83
C GLY A 54 5.97 -23.74 5.32
N GLY A 55 7.17 -24.29 5.05
CA GLY A 55 8.33 -23.50 4.60
C GLY A 55 8.16 -22.88 3.22
N ASP A 56 7.58 -23.62 2.29
CA ASP A 56 7.50 -23.22 0.89
C ASP A 56 6.39 -22.17 0.64
N SER A 57 5.30 -22.24 1.39
CA SER A 57 4.22 -21.25 1.30
C SER A 57 4.65 -19.85 1.78
N MET A 58 5.58 -19.77 2.74
CA MET A 58 6.09 -18.51 3.26
C MET A 58 6.95 -17.78 2.22
N SER A 59 7.77 -18.48 1.45
CA SER A 59 8.60 -17.88 0.39
C SER A 59 7.73 -17.29 -0.71
N VAL A 60 6.71 -18.03 -1.16
CA VAL A 60 5.75 -17.58 -2.17
C VAL A 60 4.92 -16.41 -1.64
N TRP A 61 4.47 -16.46 -0.38
CA TRP A 61 3.74 -15.36 0.23
C TRP A 61 4.58 -14.06 0.29
N ASN A 62 5.88 -14.16 0.61
CA ASN A 62 6.79 -13.01 0.61
C ASN A 62 7.02 -12.46 -0.81
N ALA A 63 6.95 -13.29 -1.84
CA ALA A 63 6.98 -12.85 -3.23
C ALA A 63 5.68 -12.12 -3.61
N VAL A 64 4.51 -12.61 -3.16
CA VAL A 64 3.22 -11.91 -3.36
C VAL A 64 3.18 -10.59 -2.59
N TRP A 65 3.68 -10.54 -1.36
CA TRP A 65 3.70 -9.36 -0.51
C TRP A 65 5.11 -9.01 -0.02
N PRO A 66 5.99 -8.47 -0.89
CA PRO A 66 7.31 -7.98 -0.47
C PRO A 66 7.19 -6.93 0.65
N ILE A 67 8.20 -6.85 1.51
CA ILE A 67 8.18 -5.94 2.67
C ILE A 67 7.97 -4.47 2.28
N GLY A 68 8.54 -4.04 1.16
CA GLY A 68 8.33 -2.69 0.62
C GLY A 68 6.86 -2.42 0.31
N HIS A 69 6.20 -3.33 -0.41
CA HIS A 69 4.77 -3.19 -0.76
C HIS A 69 3.87 -3.22 0.47
N ARG A 70 4.20 -4.03 1.48
CA ARG A 70 3.47 -4.05 2.76
C ARG A 70 3.54 -2.70 3.47
N ARG A 71 4.72 -2.06 3.48
CA ARG A 71 4.94 -0.74 4.09
C ARG A 71 4.24 0.37 3.30
N SER A 72 4.37 0.39 1.99
CA SER A 72 3.65 1.35 1.13
C SER A 72 2.14 1.22 1.30
N ARG A 73 1.62 -0.02 1.39
CA ARG A 73 0.19 -0.25 1.64
C ARG A 73 -0.29 0.36 2.95
N VAL A 74 0.50 0.25 4.03
CA VAL A 74 0.14 0.87 5.33
C VAL A 74 0.05 2.38 5.21
N LEU A 75 0.95 3.02 4.44
CA LEU A 75 0.91 4.47 4.18
C LEU A 75 -0.34 4.87 3.38
N HIS A 76 -0.70 4.13 2.33
CA HIS A 76 -1.93 4.38 1.57
C HIS A 76 -3.19 4.19 2.42
N ASP A 77 -3.27 3.10 3.20
CA ASP A 77 -4.39 2.84 4.10
C ASP A 77 -4.52 3.94 5.16
N TYR A 78 -3.39 4.47 5.67
CA TYR A 78 -3.37 5.62 6.57
C TYR A 78 -3.92 6.88 5.87
N GLY A 79 -3.46 7.20 4.67
CA GLY A 79 -3.95 8.34 3.90
C GLY A 79 -5.45 8.25 3.64
N LEU A 80 -5.95 7.07 3.26
CA LEU A 80 -7.37 6.84 3.04
C LEU A 80 -8.20 7.00 4.33
N ASP A 81 -7.73 6.48 5.46
CA ASP A 81 -8.39 6.64 6.76
C ASP A 81 -8.47 8.12 7.16
N MET A 82 -7.41 8.89 6.89
CA MET A 82 -7.41 10.33 7.12
C MET A 82 -8.44 11.06 6.25
N LEU A 83 -8.48 10.77 4.95
CA LEU A 83 -9.44 11.38 4.02
C LEU A 83 -10.88 11.04 4.38
N SER A 84 -11.16 9.82 4.83
CA SER A 84 -12.50 9.38 5.21
C SER A 84 -13.10 10.14 6.41
N ARG A 85 -12.27 10.89 7.15
CA ARG A 85 -12.67 11.70 8.31
C ARG A 85 -12.92 13.16 7.97
N LEU A 86 -12.56 13.58 6.76
CA LEU A 86 -12.77 14.95 6.31
C LEU A 86 -14.23 15.13 5.85
N ASP A 87 -14.75 16.35 6.04
CA ASP A 87 -16.00 16.75 5.40
C ASP A 87 -15.81 17.01 3.89
N ALA A 88 -16.89 17.11 3.15
CA ALA A 88 -16.87 17.24 1.70
C ALA A 88 -16.09 18.48 1.21
N VAL A 89 -16.10 19.57 1.96
CA VAL A 89 -15.36 20.80 1.63
C VAL A 89 -13.87 20.55 1.77
N SER A 90 -13.44 19.99 2.90
CA SER A 90 -12.02 19.70 3.17
C SER A 90 -11.47 18.62 2.25
N VAL A 91 -12.27 17.64 1.82
CA VAL A 91 -11.88 16.65 0.79
C VAL A 91 -11.62 17.34 -0.54
N ARG A 92 -12.47 18.28 -0.95
CA ARG A 92 -12.26 19.06 -2.19
C ARG A 92 -10.97 19.88 -2.11
N GLU A 93 -10.79 20.68 -1.06
CA GLU A 93 -9.57 21.47 -0.83
C GLU A 93 -8.31 20.60 -0.82
N PHE A 94 -8.40 19.40 -0.23
CA PHE A 94 -7.30 18.43 -0.25
C PHE A 94 -6.95 18.01 -1.67
N PHE A 95 -7.94 17.64 -2.49
CA PHE A 95 -7.68 17.22 -3.87
C PHE A 95 -7.24 18.37 -4.77
N ASP A 96 -7.75 19.59 -4.57
CA ASP A 96 -7.26 20.78 -5.26
C ASP A 96 -5.76 20.96 -4.98
N THR A 97 -5.35 20.95 -3.72
CA THR A 97 -3.93 21.01 -3.32
C THR A 97 -3.11 19.80 -3.87
N PHE A 98 -3.68 18.60 -3.86
CA PHE A 98 -3.01 17.39 -4.33
C PHE A 98 -2.67 17.46 -5.82
N PHE A 99 -3.61 17.92 -6.65
CA PHE A 99 -3.40 18.03 -8.09
C PHE A 99 -2.65 19.29 -8.52
N GLU A 100 -2.45 20.28 -7.63
CA GLU A 100 -1.52 21.39 -7.83
C GLU A 100 -0.05 20.98 -7.65
N LEU A 101 0.23 19.85 -7.00
CA LEU A 101 1.58 19.29 -6.93
C LEU A 101 2.09 18.92 -8.33
N PRO A 102 3.42 18.93 -8.57
CA PRO A 102 3.99 18.44 -9.82
C PRO A 102 3.47 17.05 -10.18
N VAL A 103 3.20 16.81 -11.48
CA VAL A 103 2.60 15.56 -11.96
C VAL A 103 3.40 14.32 -11.53
N GLU A 104 4.72 14.42 -11.48
CA GLU A 104 5.61 13.34 -11.03
C GLU A 104 5.39 13.01 -9.55
N THR A 105 5.00 14.02 -8.75
CA THR A 105 4.77 13.84 -7.31
C THR A 105 3.44 13.15 -7.04
N TRP A 106 2.32 13.67 -7.55
CA TRP A 106 1.03 13.05 -7.28
C TRP A 106 0.84 11.73 -8.04
N SER A 107 1.42 11.57 -9.24
CA SER A 107 1.35 10.32 -9.98
C SER A 107 2.13 9.20 -9.27
N SER A 108 3.28 9.51 -8.65
CA SER A 108 4.01 8.54 -7.85
C SER A 108 3.19 8.03 -6.66
N TYR A 109 2.40 8.89 -6.03
CA TYR A 109 1.46 8.47 -4.97
C TYR A 109 0.41 7.46 -5.45
N MET A 110 -0.02 7.59 -6.70
CA MET A 110 -1.05 6.72 -7.30
C MET A 110 -0.49 5.36 -7.78
N ARG A 111 0.82 5.23 -7.90
CA ARG A 111 1.48 4.00 -8.36
C ARG A 111 1.61 2.97 -7.25
N ALA A 112 1.56 1.70 -7.64
CA ALA A 112 1.69 0.58 -6.69
C ALA A 112 3.16 0.24 -6.34
N ASP A 113 4.10 0.63 -7.20
CA ASP A 113 5.54 0.33 -7.08
C ASP A 113 6.34 1.41 -6.35
N THR A 114 5.67 2.48 -5.92
CA THR A 114 6.31 3.57 -5.17
C THR A 114 6.85 3.08 -3.83
N SER A 115 8.11 3.38 -3.57
CA SER A 115 8.77 2.99 -2.32
C SER A 115 8.14 3.67 -1.10
N PRO A 116 8.20 3.05 0.10
CA PRO A 116 7.68 3.67 1.32
C PRO A 116 8.28 5.05 1.62
N THR A 117 9.58 5.23 1.34
CA THR A 117 10.30 6.49 1.55
C THR A 117 9.80 7.59 0.60
N GLU A 118 9.64 7.26 -0.67
CA GLU A 118 9.11 8.17 -1.69
C GLU A 118 7.67 8.56 -1.36
N LEU A 119 6.84 7.58 -1.03
CA LEU A 119 5.45 7.79 -0.63
C LEU A 119 5.34 8.70 0.61
N GLY A 120 6.17 8.45 1.63
CA GLY A 120 6.27 9.31 2.81
C GLY A 120 6.69 10.75 2.45
N GLY A 121 7.61 10.91 1.50
CA GLY A 121 8.01 12.21 0.96
C GLY A 121 6.87 12.95 0.28
N VAL A 122 6.05 12.27 -0.54
CA VAL A 122 4.86 12.86 -1.16
C VAL A 122 3.84 13.29 -0.10
N MET A 123 3.57 12.43 0.88
CA MET A 123 2.64 12.75 1.98
C MET A 123 3.11 13.97 2.79
N THR A 124 4.41 14.11 3.04
CA THR A 124 4.99 15.24 3.74
C THR A 124 4.86 16.54 2.94
N ARG A 125 5.12 16.50 1.62
CA ARG A 125 4.94 17.67 0.73
C ARG A 125 3.47 18.09 0.68
N LEU A 126 2.56 17.14 0.52
CA LEU A 126 1.13 17.38 0.50
C LEU A 126 0.65 18.01 1.82
N PHE A 127 1.09 17.45 2.94
CA PHE A 127 0.80 18.03 4.26
C PHE A 127 1.34 19.46 4.39
N GLY A 128 2.55 19.73 3.90
CA GLY A 128 3.16 21.05 3.88
C GLY A 128 2.41 22.07 3.01
N ALA A 129 1.84 21.65 1.89
CA ALA A 129 1.07 22.49 0.97
C ALA A 129 -0.38 22.72 1.43
N ALA A 130 -0.97 21.78 2.19
CA ALA A 130 -2.37 21.85 2.60
C ALA A 130 -2.66 23.09 3.47
N PRO A 131 -3.87 23.71 3.36
CA PRO A 131 -4.30 24.83 4.22
C PRO A 131 -4.29 24.44 5.70
N TRP A 132 -4.06 25.42 6.59
CA TRP A 132 -3.96 25.18 8.04
C TRP A 132 -5.19 24.46 8.65
N PRO A 133 -6.44 24.79 8.29
CA PRO A 133 -7.60 24.07 8.81
C PRO A 133 -7.55 22.57 8.46
N THR A 134 -7.18 22.24 7.21
CA THR A 134 -7.02 20.87 6.72
C THR A 134 -5.89 20.15 7.44
N ARG A 135 -4.72 20.81 7.64
CA ARG A 135 -3.61 20.22 8.44
C ARG A 135 -4.04 19.86 9.85
N ARG A 136 -4.75 20.76 10.55
CA ARG A 136 -5.26 20.47 11.91
C ARG A 136 -6.13 19.23 11.95
N ARG A 137 -7.02 19.06 10.99
CA ARG A 137 -7.89 17.88 10.88
C ARG A 137 -7.08 16.59 10.59
N LEU A 138 -6.06 16.70 9.74
CA LEU A 138 -5.14 15.59 9.46
C LEU A 138 -4.31 15.17 10.69
N ILE A 139 -3.86 16.11 11.54
CA ILE A 139 -3.10 15.82 12.76
C ILE A 139 -4.00 15.23 13.86
N SER A 140 -5.22 15.73 14.02
CA SER A 140 -6.17 15.23 15.02
C SER A 140 -6.69 13.82 14.72
N GLY A 141 -6.27 13.24 13.58
CA GLY A 141 -6.62 11.92 13.15
C GLY A 141 -5.93 10.83 13.97
N ASN A 142 -6.58 9.75 14.06
CA ASN A 142 -6.44 8.48 14.74
C ASN A 142 -5.01 8.09 15.18
N PRO A 143 -4.65 8.23 16.47
CA PRO A 143 -3.36 7.76 16.98
C PRO A 143 -3.14 6.25 16.79
N ALA A 144 -4.22 5.45 16.66
CA ALA A 144 -4.12 4.03 16.35
C ALA A 144 -3.68 3.75 14.91
N ALA A 145 -4.02 4.63 13.94
CA ALA A 145 -3.51 4.51 12.57
C ALA A 145 -2.03 4.89 12.51
N PHE A 146 -1.61 5.91 13.25
CA PHE A 146 -0.21 6.29 13.38
C PHE A 146 0.64 5.17 14.05
N ALA A 147 0.10 4.51 15.07
CA ALA A 147 0.75 3.38 15.72
C ALA A 147 0.99 2.19 14.75
N ARG A 148 0.12 1.98 13.75
CA ARG A 148 0.33 0.96 12.70
C ARG A 148 1.46 1.31 11.74
N LEU A 149 1.77 2.60 11.53
CA LEU A 149 2.92 3.04 10.73
C LEU A 149 4.24 2.68 11.40
N ILE A 150 4.29 2.74 12.74
CA ILE A 150 5.50 2.52 13.53
C ILE A 150 5.75 1.02 13.77
N ARG A 151 4.71 0.18 13.72
CA ARG A 151 4.79 -1.28 13.90
C ARG A 151 4.35 -2.02 12.63
N PRO A 152 5.16 -2.03 11.57
CA PRO A 152 4.88 -2.88 10.41
C PRO A 152 5.10 -4.34 10.82
N GLY A 153 4.01 -5.09 10.98
CA GLY A 153 4.02 -6.53 11.20
C GLY A 153 4.46 -7.32 9.97
#